data_0981a0e54125962704b03557c762a1bd
#
_entry.id   0981a0e54125962704b03557c762a1bd
#
_cell.length_a   1.000
_cell.length_b   1.000
_cell.length_c   1.000
_cell.angle_alpha   90.00
_cell.angle_beta   90.00
_cell.angle_gamma   90.00
#
_symmetry.space_group_name_H-M   'P 1'
#
loop_
_entity.id
_entity.type
_entity.pdbx_description
1 polymer ?
#
loop_
_entity_poly.entity_id
_entity_poly.type
_entity_poly.pdbx_seq_one_letter_code
_entity_poly.pdbx_strand_id
1 'polypeptide(L)'
;MNRKWEIAIASFLVLALLATLCFGCAKKEQEEKAVITIGIITDITGPAGGPCKPYGWAIEDLAKHINAVDPIPGVELRTIMYDGRYDPSRDIPGYEWCKERGAELIITPLPPTADTLKPFAARDKVPVLIQSASESALDPPGWVFAYCCPSADLIKPLVKWIGEQWPNYPTKIKIGSAGWAESYHADITRGIREYCQAHPDKFEYIAGFLAPMGTMTWGGEIEKLKECDYICLPSTGLGIPTFVTDARARGYTGEFFCTDAVGGYVDLMVGACGWEALDGVLTAYGTLYWNEPCPVVDLAKALLNEYRAGEVQATIATGTGYSSPVVSCSIWFAILREAIAEVGAENFDGGAFYDTATKFKMTLEGYEETGYTESVRYALKHVVIYKWSAADQDLVRVSGWLPLVD
;
A
#
# COMPACT_ATOMS: atom_id res chain seq x y z
N MET A 1 73.72 -33.46 -24.02
CA MET A 1 72.90 -32.65 -23.07
C MET A 1 72.90 -33.41 -21.77
N ASN A 2 73.27 -32.81 -20.66
CA ASN A 2 73.59 -33.51 -19.41
C ASN A 2 72.33 -33.95 -18.67
N ARG A 3 72.18 -35.26 -18.40
CA ARG A 3 71.07 -35.92 -17.68
C ARG A 3 70.64 -35.20 -16.36
N LYS A 4 71.53 -34.39 -15.82
CA LYS A 4 71.23 -33.53 -14.63
C LYS A 4 70.35 -32.33 -14.97
N TRP A 5 70.40 -31.82 -16.20
CA TRP A 5 69.58 -30.70 -16.66
C TRP A 5 68.15 -31.14 -17.01
N GLU A 6 68.00 -32.36 -17.53
CA GLU A 6 66.64 -32.93 -17.81
C GLU A 6 65.89 -33.20 -16.53
N ILE A 7 66.57 -33.69 -15.46
CA ILE A 7 65.91 -33.88 -14.16
C ILE A 7 65.55 -32.55 -13.49
N ALA A 8 66.39 -31.50 -13.64
CA ALA A 8 66.08 -30.17 -13.08
C ALA A 8 64.87 -29.52 -13.78
N ILE A 9 64.77 -29.65 -15.10
CA ILE A 9 63.61 -29.12 -15.88
C ILE A 9 62.34 -29.89 -15.55
N ALA A 10 62.41 -31.24 -15.44
CA ALA A 10 61.27 -32.05 -15.09
C ALA A 10 60.77 -31.74 -13.64
N SER A 11 61.70 -31.53 -12.68
CA SER A 11 61.33 -31.15 -11.31
C SER A 11 60.71 -29.76 -11.23
N PHE A 12 61.18 -28.79 -12.05
CA PHE A 12 60.63 -27.44 -12.09
C PHE A 12 59.24 -27.42 -12.72
N LEU A 13 59.01 -28.22 -13.77
CA LEU A 13 57.71 -28.38 -14.41
C LEU A 13 56.66 -29.05 -13.47
N VAL A 14 57.06 -30.05 -12.69
CA VAL A 14 56.18 -30.71 -11.69
C VAL A 14 55.84 -29.76 -10.52
N LEU A 15 56.82 -28.95 -10.05
CA LEU A 15 56.57 -27.94 -9.04
C LEU A 15 55.63 -26.81 -9.56
N ALA A 16 55.81 -26.40 -10.82
CA ALA A 16 54.95 -25.39 -11.46
C ALA A 16 53.52 -25.93 -11.66
N LEU A 17 53.38 -27.23 -12.01
CA LEU A 17 52.04 -27.87 -12.12
C LEU A 17 51.35 -28.05 -10.75
N LEU A 18 52.12 -28.35 -9.71
CA LEU A 18 51.58 -28.41 -8.31
C LEU A 18 51.22 -27.03 -7.78
N ALA A 19 51.94 -26.00 -8.10
CA ALA A 19 51.59 -24.61 -7.73
C ALA A 19 50.33 -24.12 -8.42
N THR A 20 50.09 -24.48 -9.69
CA THR A 20 48.83 -24.15 -10.40
C THR A 20 47.61 -24.92 -9.90
N LEU A 21 47.81 -26.13 -9.36
CA LEU A 21 46.73 -26.92 -8.73
C LEU A 21 46.34 -26.39 -7.34
N CYS A 22 47.26 -25.73 -6.62
CA CYS A 22 46.98 -25.10 -5.33
C CYS A 22 46.31 -23.71 -5.46
N PHE A 23 46.43 -23.02 -6.60
CA PHE A 23 45.76 -21.75 -6.83
C PHE A 23 44.38 -21.90 -7.51
N GLY A 24 43.95 -23.11 -7.84
CA GLY A 24 42.73 -23.36 -8.62
C GLY A 24 41.47 -23.70 -7.85
N CYS A 25 41.48 -23.68 -6.50
CA CYS A 25 40.30 -23.96 -5.68
C CYS A 25 40.26 -23.07 -4.41
N ALA A 26 40.37 -21.77 -4.57
CA ALA A 26 39.65 -20.92 -3.65
C ALA A 26 38.17 -21.01 -4.08
N LYS A 27 37.43 -22.01 -3.58
CA LYS A 27 36.00 -21.85 -3.45
C LYS A 27 35.83 -20.49 -2.76
N LYS A 28 35.27 -19.49 -3.46
CA LYS A 28 34.65 -18.38 -2.78
C LYS A 28 33.68 -19.05 -1.80
N GLU A 29 34.00 -19.06 -0.51
CA GLU A 29 32.98 -19.32 0.52
C GLU A 29 31.86 -18.37 0.17
N GLN A 30 30.77 -18.92 -0.28
CA GLN A 30 29.55 -18.18 -0.48
C GLN A 30 29.15 -17.82 0.95
N GLU A 31 29.39 -16.57 1.37
CA GLU A 31 28.95 -16.09 2.67
C GLU A 31 27.49 -16.50 2.82
N GLU A 32 27.21 -17.28 3.86
CA GLU A 32 25.85 -17.73 4.14
C GLU A 32 25.03 -16.49 4.46
N LYS A 33 24.08 -16.18 3.58
CA LYS A 33 23.25 -15.00 3.75
C LYS A 33 22.21 -15.25 4.84
N ALA A 34 22.01 -14.28 5.72
CA ALA A 34 20.87 -14.28 6.62
C ALA A 34 19.58 -14.18 5.80
N VAL A 35 18.60 -15.02 6.10
CA VAL A 35 17.29 -15.01 5.41
C VAL A 35 16.32 -14.21 6.24
N ILE A 36 15.93 -13.04 5.74
CA ILE A 36 14.87 -12.23 6.36
C ILE A 36 13.55 -12.56 5.71
N THR A 37 12.61 -13.08 6.48
CA THR A 37 11.30 -13.50 6.00
C THR A 37 10.25 -12.42 6.27
N ILE A 38 9.52 -12.06 5.22
CA ILE A 38 8.41 -11.11 5.25
C ILE A 38 7.11 -11.88 5.06
N GLY A 39 6.24 -11.85 6.07
CA GLY A 39 4.90 -12.41 6.00
C GLY A 39 3.94 -11.43 5.33
N ILE A 40 3.17 -11.91 4.35
CA ILE A 40 2.15 -11.12 3.67
C ILE A 40 0.79 -11.71 4.01
N ILE A 41 -0.04 -10.98 4.76
CA ILE A 41 -1.43 -11.38 5.04
C ILE A 41 -2.32 -10.50 4.16
N THR A 42 -2.92 -11.09 3.13
CA THR A 42 -3.69 -10.35 2.13
C THR A 42 -4.98 -11.10 1.78
N ASP A 43 -5.85 -10.46 1.02
CA ASP A 43 -7.02 -11.13 0.44
C ASP A 43 -6.69 -11.59 -0.99
N ILE A 44 -6.72 -12.89 -1.23
CA ILE A 44 -6.48 -13.47 -2.55
C ILE A 44 -7.79 -13.90 -3.21
N THR A 45 -8.69 -14.49 -2.41
CA THR A 45 -9.91 -15.16 -2.91
C THR A 45 -11.21 -14.61 -2.32
N GLY A 46 -11.14 -13.58 -1.47
CA GLY A 46 -12.27 -12.91 -0.86
C GLY A 46 -12.75 -11.66 -1.60
N PRO A 47 -13.59 -10.83 -0.96
CA PRO A 47 -14.24 -9.69 -1.61
C PRO A 47 -13.30 -8.55 -2.01
N ALA A 48 -12.10 -8.46 -1.43
CA ALA A 48 -11.08 -7.49 -1.78
C ALA A 48 -9.95 -8.08 -2.65
N GLY A 49 -10.12 -9.29 -3.16
CA GLY A 49 -9.09 -10.01 -3.94
C GLY A 49 -8.62 -9.26 -5.18
N GLY A 50 -9.48 -8.43 -5.80
CA GLY A 50 -9.10 -7.63 -6.97
C GLY A 50 -7.82 -6.83 -6.75
N PRO A 51 -7.78 -5.83 -5.86
CA PRO A 51 -6.57 -5.05 -5.56
C PRO A 51 -5.58 -5.77 -4.64
N CYS A 52 -6.04 -6.63 -3.72
CA CYS A 52 -5.18 -7.19 -2.68
C CYS A 52 -4.28 -8.33 -3.16
N LYS A 53 -4.69 -9.08 -4.19
CA LYS A 53 -3.84 -10.10 -4.81
C LYS A 53 -2.65 -9.46 -5.55
N PRO A 54 -2.84 -8.45 -6.42
CA PRO A 54 -1.73 -7.70 -7.00
C PRO A 54 -0.85 -6.99 -5.95
N TYR A 55 -1.42 -6.56 -4.84
CA TYR A 55 -0.66 -6.00 -3.72
C TYR A 55 0.39 -6.99 -3.19
N GLY A 56 -0.01 -8.23 -2.92
CA GLY A 56 0.91 -9.27 -2.49
C GLY A 56 1.97 -9.58 -3.55
N TRP A 57 1.59 -9.62 -4.83
CA TRP A 57 2.52 -9.83 -5.94
C TRP A 57 3.61 -8.75 -6.01
N ALA A 58 3.25 -7.49 -5.84
CA ALA A 58 4.21 -6.39 -5.88
C ALA A 58 5.29 -6.50 -4.80
N ILE A 59 4.92 -6.95 -3.59
CA ILE A 59 5.87 -7.17 -2.50
C ILE A 59 6.83 -8.31 -2.84
N GLU A 60 6.30 -9.43 -3.35
CA GLU A 60 7.13 -10.57 -3.80
C GLU A 60 8.10 -10.17 -4.91
N ASP A 61 7.59 -9.44 -5.91
CA ASP A 61 8.36 -9.07 -7.09
C ASP A 61 9.44 -8.03 -6.75
N LEU A 62 9.12 -7.05 -5.88
CA LEU A 62 10.11 -6.09 -5.39
C LEU A 62 11.19 -6.76 -4.53
N ALA A 63 10.82 -7.72 -3.67
CA ALA A 63 11.79 -8.48 -2.88
C ALA A 63 12.74 -9.30 -3.78
N LYS A 64 12.21 -9.95 -4.83
CA LYS A 64 13.01 -10.66 -5.85
C LYS A 64 13.94 -9.70 -6.59
N HIS A 65 13.43 -8.53 -6.99
CA HIS A 65 14.21 -7.52 -7.67
C HIS A 65 15.38 -7.02 -6.81
N ILE A 66 15.12 -6.70 -5.55
CA ILE A 66 16.17 -6.29 -4.61
C ILE A 66 17.24 -7.38 -4.49
N ASN A 67 16.85 -8.64 -4.29
CA ASN A 67 17.80 -9.75 -4.22
C ASN A 67 18.68 -9.90 -5.47
N ALA A 68 18.12 -9.57 -6.65
CA ALA A 68 18.79 -9.76 -7.94
C ALA A 68 19.64 -8.56 -8.37
N VAL A 69 19.14 -7.33 -8.16
CA VAL A 69 19.69 -6.11 -8.79
C VAL A 69 20.43 -5.23 -7.78
N ASP A 70 19.87 -5.05 -6.56
CA ASP A 70 20.43 -4.22 -5.51
C ASP A 70 20.36 -4.91 -4.16
N PRO A 71 21.09 -6.03 -3.98
CA PRO A 71 20.96 -6.87 -2.79
C PRO A 71 21.40 -6.12 -1.52
N ILE A 72 20.68 -6.39 -0.43
CA ILE A 72 21.11 -5.96 0.89
C ILE A 72 22.33 -6.83 1.28
N PRO A 73 23.47 -6.24 1.65
CA PRO A 73 24.67 -7.00 1.98
C PRO A 73 24.43 -8.06 3.07
N GLY A 74 24.82 -9.30 2.81
CA GLY A 74 24.67 -10.41 3.74
C GLY A 74 23.24 -10.94 3.92
N VAL A 75 22.25 -10.45 3.14
CA VAL A 75 20.83 -10.80 3.29
C VAL A 75 20.24 -11.40 2.02
N GLU A 76 19.31 -12.33 2.21
CA GLU A 76 18.33 -12.77 1.23
C GLU A 76 16.92 -12.47 1.75
N LEU A 77 16.14 -11.68 1.02
CA LEU A 77 14.74 -11.42 1.33
C LEU A 77 13.88 -12.60 0.87
N ARG A 78 13.05 -13.12 1.75
CA ARG A 78 12.08 -14.16 1.46
C ARG A 78 10.68 -13.66 1.79
N THR A 79 9.72 -13.90 0.91
CA THR A 79 8.32 -13.59 1.15
C THR A 79 7.50 -14.87 1.30
N ILE A 80 6.52 -14.83 2.20
CA ILE A 80 5.51 -15.87 2.35
C ILE A 80 4.13 -15.20 2.40
N MET A 81 3.14 -15.79 1.72
CA MET A 81 1.83 -15.17 1.57
C MET A 81 0.73 -16.05 2.15
N TYR A 82 -0.16 -15.45 2.95
CA TYR A 82 -1.33 -16.07 3.55
C TYR A 82 -2.61 -15.41 3.03
N ASP A 83 -3.56 -16.23 2.59
CA ASP A 83 -4.89 -15.76 2.14
C ASP A 83 -5.82 -15.53 3.33
N GLY A 84 -5.97 -14.27 3.74
CA GLY A 84 -6.85 -13.83 4.83
C GLY A 84 -8.32 -13.74 4.43
N ARG A 85 -8.66 -13.68 3.12
CA ARG A 85 -10.02 -13.63 2.56
C ARG A 85 -10.87 -12.48 3.08
N TYR A 86 -10.26 -11.42 3.59
CA TYR A 86 -10.95 -10.34 4.30
C TYR A 86 -11.87 -10.85 5.44
N ASP A 87 -11.44 -11.94 6.10
CA ASP A 87 -12.17 -12.60 7.18
C ASP A 87 -11.40 -12.43 8.49
N PRO A 88 -11.92 -11.65 9.46
CA PRO A 88 -11.23 -11.38 10.73
C PRO A 88 -10.88 -12.65 11.52
N SER A 89 -11.61 -13.74 11.35
CA SER A 89 -11.33 -15.03 12.01
C SER A 89 -10.01 -15.65 11.53
N ARG A 90 -9.47 -15.19 10.40
CA ARG A 90 -8.23 -15.67 9.78
C ARG A 90 -7.01 -14.81 10.10
N ASP A 91 -7.19 -13.64 10.71
CA ASP A 91 -6.09 -12.70 10.97
C ASP A 91 -5.05 -13.28 11.94
N ILE A 92 -5.50 -13.73 13.11
CA ILE A 92 -4.62 -14.35 14.12
C ILE A 92 -4.00 -15.65 13.61
N PRO A 93 -4.75 -16.60 13.04
CA PRO A 93 -4.16 -17.80 12.41
C PRO A 93 -3.14 -17.45 11.32
N GLY A 94 -3.39 -16.44 10.49
CA GLY A 94 -2.45 -15.98 9.47
C GLY A 94 -1.16 -15.41 10.04
N TYR A 95 -1.28 -14.61 11.09
CA TYR A 95 -0.14 -14.06 11.82
C TYR A 95 0.74 -15.18 12.44
N GLU A 96 0.15 -16.10 13.17
CA GLU A 96 0.89 -17.22 13.78
C GLU A 96 1.51 -18.12 12.69
N TRP A 97 0.79 -18.38 11.58
CA TRP A 97 1.33 -19.12 10.44
C TRP A 97 2.57 -18.46 9.83
N CYS A 98 2.59 -17.14 9.71
CA CYS A 98 3.75 -16.39 9.24
C CYS A 98 4.92 -16.48 10.24
N LYS A 99 4.66 -16.31 11.53
CA LYS A 99 5.68 -16.38 12.59
C LYS A 99 6.33 -17.76 12.67
N GLU A 100 5.53 -18.83 12.63
CA GLU A 100 6.05 -20.22 12.64
C GLU A 100 7.01 -20.49 11.47
N ARG A 101 6.95 -19.66 10.42
CA ARG A 101 7.82 -19.73 9.23
C ARG A 101 8.93 -18.69 9.24
N GLY A 102 9.15 -18.06 10.38
CA GLY A 102 10.24 -17.12 10.61
C GLY A 102 9.99 -15.72 10.09
N ALA A 103 8.72 -15.28 9.93
CA ALA A 103 8.45 -13.91 9.54
C ALA A 103 8.87 -12.94 10.66
N GLU A 104 9.73 -11.99 10.32
CA GLU A 104 10.24 -10.93 11.17
C GLU A 104 9.46 -9.62 10.98
N LEU A 105 8.79 -9.49 9.85
CA LEU A 105 7.91 -8.39 9.49
C LEU A 105 6.61 -8.96 8.90
N ILE A 106 5.48 -8.30 9.17
CA ILE A 106 4.19 -8.62 8.54
C ILE A 106 3.76 -7.43 7.69
N ILE A 107 3.36 -7.67 6.45
CA ILE A 107 2.76 -6.65 5.56
C ILE A 107 1.33 -7.05 5.25
N THR A 108 0.40 -6.09 5.36
CA THR A 108 -1.01 -6.30 5.03
C THR A 108 -1.62 -5.07 4.35
N PRO A 109 -2.50 -5.22 3.34
CA PRO A 109 -3.32 -4.12 2.83
C PRO A 109 -4.62 -3.93 3.61
N LEU A 110 -4.93 -4.79 4.58
CA LEU A 110 -6.26 -4.92 5.20
C LEU A 110 -6.34 -4.16 6.53
N PRO A 111 -7.02 -2.99 6.61
CA PRO A 111 -7.09 -2.20 7.84
C PRO A 111 -7.64 -2.96 9.05
N PRO A 112 -8.73 -3.76 8.96
CA PRO A 112 -9.21 -4.55 10.10
C PRO A 112 -8.19 -5.57 10.61
N THR A 113 -7.35 -6.13 9.71
CA THR A 113 -6.28 -7.05 10.08
C THR A 113 -5.22 -6.34 10.94
N ALA A 114 -4.84 -5.10 10.59
CA ALA A 114 -3.90 -4.34 11.41
C ALA A 114 -4.46 -4.01 12.80
N ASP A 115 -5.74 -3.65 12.91
CA ASP A 115 -6.44 -3.46 14.20
C ASP A 115 -6.37 -4.74 15.05
N THR A 116 -6.70 -5.89 14.46
CA THR A 116 -6.66 -7.20 15.11
C THR A 116 -5.24 -7.56 15.57
N LEU A 117 -4.23 -7.29 14.73
CA LEU A 117 -2.85 -7.71 14.99
C LEU A 117 -2.06 -6.74 15.91
N LYS A 118 -2.54 -5.51 16.14
CA LYS A 118 -1.84 -4.52 16.98
C LYS A 118 -1.32 -5.07 18.33
N PRO A 119 -2.14 -5.77 19.15
CA PRO A 119 -1.66 -6.32 20.42
C PRO A 119 -0.65 -7.45 20.25
N PHE A 120 -0.76 -8.24 19.18
CA PHE A 120 0.16 -9.35 18.89
C PHE A 120 1.51 -8.82 18.39
N ALA A 121 1.50 -7.80 17.53
CA ALA A 121 2.69 -7.11 17.07
C ALA A 121 3.50 -6.55 18.24
N ALA A 122 2.84 -5.92 19.21
CA ALA A 122 3.47 -5.37 20.41
C ALA A 122 4.00 -6.47 21.34
N ARG A 123 3.24 -7.57 21.54
CA ARG A 123 3.64 -8.73 22.37
C ARG A 123 4.90 -9.38 21.84
N ASP A 124 4.94 -9.61 20.53
CA ASP A 124 5.98 -10.41 19.90
C ASP A 124 7.12 -9.56 19.29
N LYS A 125 6.98 -8.24 19.33
CA LYS A 125 7.92 -7.29 18.73
C LYS A 125 8.12 -7.54 17.23
N VAL A 126 7.04 -7.88 16.51
CA VAL A 126 7.01 -8.06 15.07
C VAL A 126 6.26 -6.89 14.44
N PRO A 127 6.94 -5.99 13.71
CA PRO A 127 6.29 -4.86 13.06
C PRO A 127 5.22 -5.31 12.06
N VAL A 128 4.05 -4.67 12.12
CA VAL A 128 2.99 -4.80 11.12
C VAL A 128 2.99 -3.55 10.26
N LEU A 129 3.22 -3.74 8.97
CA LEU A 129 3.33 -2.68 7.96
C LEU A 129 2.06 -2.69 7.11
N ILE A 130 1.42 -1.52 6.97
CA ILE A 130 0.13 -1.42 6.29
C ILE A 130 0.08 -0.23 5.34
N GLN A 131 -0.62 -0.38 4.21
CA GLN A 131 -0.80 0.71 3.24
C GLN A 131 -1.62 1.85 3.84
N SER A 132 -2.83 1.56 4.31
CA SER A 132 -3.77 2.53 4.88
C SER A 132 -4.38 1.93 6.15
N ALA A 133 -4.48 2.71 7.22
CA ALA A 133 -4.92 2.24 8.52
C ALA A 133 -6.04 3.10 9.11
N SER A 134 -6.79 2.50 10.04
CA SER A 134 -7.66 3.21 10.96
C SER A 134 -6.83 3.96 12.00
N GLU A 135 -7.42 4.96 12.64
CA GLU A 135 -6.79 5.64 13.77
C GLU A 135 -6.49 4.67 14.92
N SER A 136 -7.41 3.73 15.22
CA SER A 136 -7.25 2.75 16.29
C SER A 136 -6.02 1.84 16.11
N ALA A 137 -5.64 1.54 14.87
CA ALA A 137 -4.41 0.79 14.61
C ALA A 137 -3.13 1.59 14.93
N LEU A 138 -3.17 2.92 14.77
CA LEU A 138 -2.00 3.80 14.89
C LEU A 138 -1.89 4.56 16.20
N ASP A 139 -3.01 4.76 16.92
CA ASP A 139 -3.06 5.45 18.21
C ASP A 139 -3.57 4.48 19.32
N PRO A 140 -2.87 4.38 20.50
CA PRO A 140 -1.54 4.94 20.76
C PRO A 140 -0.46 4.33 19.85
N PRO A 141 0.63 5.08 19.56
CA PRO A 141 1.72 4.60 18.71
C PRO A 141 2.34 3.31 19.22
N GLY A 142 2.53 2.35 18.33
CA GLY A 142 3.04 1.02 18.67
C GLY A 142 3.80 0.37 17.50
N TRP A 143 3.60 -0.93 17.34
CA TRP A 143 4.29 -1.78 16.36
C TRP A 143 3.57 -1.88 15.00
N VAL A 144 2.55 -1.06 14.78
CA VAL A 144 1.89 -0.90 13.48
C VAL A 144 2.41 0.38 12.84
N PHE A 145 2.87 0.28 11.58
CA PHE A 145 3.41 1.39 10.79
C PHE A 145 2.64 1.46 9.48
N ALA A 146 1.95 2.56 9.22
CA ALA A 146 1.21 2.78 8.00
C ALA A 146 2.01 3.64 7.00
N TYR A 147 1.83 3.37 5.71
CA TYR A 147 2.28 4.30 4.69
C TYR A 147 1.38 5.54 4.68
N CYS A 148 0.08 5.39 4.46
CA CYS A 148 -0.88 6.48 4.50
C CYS A 148 -1.19 6.91 5.95
N CYS A 149 -1.59 8.17 6.10
CA CYS A 149 -2.17 8.68 7.34
C CYS A 149 -3.48 7.94 7.70
N PRO A 150 -4.02 8.12 8.93
CA PRO A 150 -5.33 7.61 9.28
C PRO A 150 -6.38 8.01 8.24
N SER A 151 -7.30 7.10 7.92
CA SER A 151 -8.27 7.32 6.84
C SER A 151 -9.18 8.54 7.07
N ALA A 152 -9.42 8.92 8.33
CA ALA A 152 -10.10 10.17 8.67
C ALA A 152 -9.31 11.40 8.20
N ASP A 153 -7.99 11.37 8.29
CA ASP A 153 -7.13 12.50 7.87
C ASP A 153 -6.83 12.46 6.37
N LEU A 154 -6.89 11.27 5.76
CA LEU A 154 -6.71 11.10 4.32
C LEU A 154 -7.80 11.79 3.50
N ILE A 155 -9.05 11.79 3.99
CA ILE A 155 -10.20 12.34 3.27
C ILE A 155 -10.35 13.86 3.44
N LYS A 156 -9.91 14.43 4.57
CA LYS A 156 -10.09 15.87 4.87
C LYS A 156 -9.49 16.81 3.81
N PRO A 157 -8.26 16.62 3.27
CA PRO A 157 -7.73 17.44 2.20
C PRO A 157 -8.61 17.47 0.94
N LEU A 158 -9.26 16.34 0.61
CA LEU A 158 -10.19 16.28 -0.52
C LEU A 158 -11.46 17.08 -0.23
N VAL A 159 -12.04 16.97 0.96
CA VAL A 159 -13.20 17.79 1.36
C VAL A 159 -12.85 19.28 1.34
N LYS A 160 -11.66 19.65 1.84
CA LYS A 160 -11.15 21.02 1.76
C LYS A 160 -11.06 21.51 0.32
N TRP A 161 -10.46 20.72 -0.54
CA TRP A 161 -10.27 21.03 -1.95
C TRP A 161 -11.63 21.19 -2.67
N ILE A 162 -12.61 20.33 -2.39
CA ILE A 162 -14.00 20.48 -2.89
C ILE A 162 -14.54 21.86 -2.48
N GLY A 163 -14.37 22.26 -1.22
CA GLY A 163 -14.81 23.56 -0.72
C GLY A 163 -14.11 24.76 -1.36
N GLU A 164 -12.86 24.60 -1.79
CA GLU A 164 -12.08 25.63 -2.48
C GLU A 164 -12.48 25.77 -3.96
N GLN A 165 -12.92 24.66 -4.57
CA GLN A 165 -13.37 24.64 -5.98
C GLN A 165 -14.86 24.94 -6.14
N TRP A 166 -15.63 25.12 -5.05
CA TRP A 166 -17.08 25.29 -5.09
C TRP A 166 -17.51 26.59 -5.76
N PRO A 167 -18.19 26.55 -6.92
CA PRO A 167 -18.51 27.75 -7.70
C PRO A 167 -19.71 28.53 -7.14
N ASN A 168 -20.53 27.92 -6.29
CA ASN A 168 -21.82 28.45 -5.85
C ASN A 168 -21.77 29.12 -4.46
N TYR A 169 -20.57 29.46 -3.95
CA TYR A 169 -20.48 30.18 -2.70
C TYR A 169 -21.29 31.49 -2.76
N PRO A 170 -22.07 31.87 -1.74
CA PRO A 170 -22.10 31.34 -0.36
C PRO A 170 -23.08 30.18 -0.12
N THR A 171 -23.66 29.53 -1.14
CA THR A 171 -24.45 28.32 -0.94
C THR A 171 -23.56 27.22 -0.37
N LYS A 172 -24.00 26.60 0.71
CA LYS A 172 -23.25 25.51 1.35
C LYS A 172 -23.28 24.26 0.51
N ILE A 173 -22.18 23.52 0.59
CA ILE A 173 -22.02 22.21 -0.06
C ILE A 173 -22.63 21.16 0.87
N LYS A 174 -23.59 20.39 0.37
CA LYS A 174 -24.19 19.27 1.09
C LYS A 174 -23.37 18.01 0.86
N ILE A 175 -22.86 17.43 1.93
CA ILE A 175 -21.99 16.25 1.89
C ILE A 175 -22.57 15.11 2.72
N GLY A 176 -22.48 13.89 2.18
CA GLY A 176 -22.82 12.67 2.90
C GLY A 176 -21.86 11.52 2.56
N SER A 177 -22.04 10.39 3.25
CA SER A 177 -21.26 9.18 3.00
C SER A 177 -22.10 7.92 3.23
N ALA A 178 -21.72 6.82 2.55
CA ALA A 178 -22.22 5.50 2.83
C ALA A 178 -21.11 4.46 2.64
N GLY A 179 -21.11 3.42 3.45
CA GLY A 179 -20.14 2.34 3.36
C GLY A 179 -20.45 1.20 4.32
N TRP A 180 -19.56 0.23 4.38
CA TRP A 180 -19.68 -0.87 5.32
C TRP A 180 -19.21 -0.46 6.73
N ALA A 181 -19.78 -1.10 7.75
CA ALA A 181 -19.43 -0.89 9.16
C ALA A 181 -18.12 -1.62 9.49
N GLU A 182 -17.01 -1.09 8.95
CA GLU A 182 -15.64 -1.50 9.27
C GLU A 182 -14.80 -0.26 9.62
N SER A 183 -13.66 -0.46 10.28
CA SER A 183 -12.89 0.63 10.89
C SER A 183 -12.44 1.71 9.90
N TYR A 184 -11.99 1.30 8.71
CA TYR A 184 -11.48 2.24 7.70
C TYR A 184 -12.57 3.21 7.21
N HIS A 185 -13.76 2.69 6.82
CA HIS A 185 -14.84 3.54 6.34
C HIS A 185 -15.52 4.33 7.47
N ALA A 186 -15.57 3.77 8.68
CA ALA A 186 -16.05 4.49 9.85
C ALA A 186 -15.21 5.73 10.13
N ASP A 187 -13.90 5.63 10.02
CA ASP A 187 -12.98 6.77 10.16
C ASP A 187 -13.16 7.78 9.03
N ILE A 188 -13.31 7.35 7.77
CA ILE A 188 -13.61 8.27 6.64
C ILE A 188 -14.89 9.07 6.94
N THR A 189 -15.96 8.38 7.33
CA THR A 189 -17.25 9.01 7.67
C THR A 189 -17.10 10.01 8.82
N ARG A 190 -16.29 9.65 9.83
CA ARG A 190 -15.96 10.54 10.94
C ARG A 190 -15.18 11.77 10.47
N GLY A 191 -14.12 11.58 9.68
CA GLY A 191 -13.29 12.67 9.17
C GLY A 191 -14.07 13.67 8.32
N ILE A 192 -14.96 13.20 7.44
CA ILE A 192 -15.87 14.07 6.67
C ILE A 192 -16.76 14.88 7.59
N ARG A 193 -17.42 14.20 8.54
CA ARG A 193 -18.33 14.86 9.51
C ARG A 193 -17.62 15.93 10.32
N GLU A 194 -16.47 15.60 10.89
CA GLU A 194 -15.69 16.52 11.73
C GLU A 194 -15.23 17.74 10.93
N TYR A 195 -14.72 17.53 9.70
CA TYR A 195 -14.29 18.63 8.85
C TYR A 195 -15.47 19.54 8.46
N CYS A 196 -16.61 18.98 8.05
CA CYS A 196 -17.79 19.78 7.74
C CYS A 196 -18.31 20.56 8.96
N GLN A 197 -18.30 19.96 10.16
CA GLN A 197 -18.70 20.61 11.40
C GLN A 197 -17.74 21.74 11.83
N ALA A 198 -16.46 21.61 11.53
CA ALA A 198 -15.48 22.66 11.76
C ALA A 198 -15.59 23.83 10.77
N HIS A 199 -16.20 23.62 9.60
CA HIS A 199 -16.37 24.62 8.55
C HIS A 199 -17.84 24.83 8.15
N PRO A 200 -18.72 25.19 9.10
CA PRO A 200 -20.16 25.24 8.89
C PRO A 200 -20.61 26.39 8.00
N ASP A 201 -19.73 27.31 7.67
CA ASP A 201 -19.94 28.38 6.69
C ASP A 201 -19.91 27.85 5.25
N LYS A 202 -19.16 26.79 5.00
CA LYS A 202 -18.99 26.18 3.67
C LYS A 202 -19.79 24.92 3.47
N PHE A 203 -19.95 24.10 4.52
CA PHE A 203 -20.48 22.76 4.41
C PHE A 203 -21.73 22.53 5.26
N GLU A 204 -22.59 21.65 4.76
CA GLU A 204 -23.68 21.03 5.47
C GLU A 204 -23.51 19.51 5.42
N TYR A 205 -23.19 18.89 6.57
CA TYR A 205 -23.11 17.43 6.66
C TYR A 205 -24.51 16.85 6.82
N ILE A 206 -24.97 16.07 5.82
CA ILE A 206 -26.32 15.52 5.77
C ILE A 206 -26.41 14.25 6.63
N ALA A 207 -25.62 13.21 6.26
CA ALA A 207 -25.59 11.94 6.97
C ALA A 207 -24.38 11.10 6.58
N GLY A 208 -24.02 10.12 7.46
CA GLY A 208 -23.09 9.03 7.14
C GLY A 208 -23.71 7.71 7.56
N PHE A 209 -23.74 6.77 6.65
CA PHE A 209 -24.32 5.44 6.84
C PHE A 209 -23.25 4.37 6.86
N LEU A 210 -23.31 3.53 7.89
CA LEU A 210 -22.46 2.35 8.04
C LEU A 210 -23.35 1.12 8.02
N ALA A 211 -23.43 0.48 6.86
CA ALA A 211 -24.22 -0.73 6.65
C ALA A 211 -23.43 -1.99 7.06
N PRO A 212 -24.08 -3.09 7.39
CA PRO A 212 -23.39 -4.36 7.65
C PRO A 212 -22.46 -4.76 6.50
N MET A 213 -21.31 -5.37 6.84
CA MET A 213 -20.37 -5.87 5.83
C MET A 213 -21.09 -6.82 4.86
N GLY A 214 -20.80 -6.66 3.56
CA GLY A 214 -21.45 -7.41 2.50
C GLY A 214 -22.79 -6.84 2.02
N THR A 215 -23.24 -5.68 2.53
CA THR A 215 -24.42 -4.99 2.00
C THR A 215 -24.23 -4.65 0.51
N MET A 216 -25.22 -5.05 -0.29
CA MET A 216 -25.22 -4.84 -1.75
C MET A 216 -26.42 -4.01 -2.24
N THR A 217 -27.29 -3.58 -1.33
CA THR A 217 -28.50 -2.78 -1.64
C THR A 217 -28.50 -1.52 -0.80
N TRP A 218 -28.60 -0.35 -1.43
CA TRP A 218 -28.38 0.95 -0.82
C TRP A 218 -29.59 1.89 -0.87
N GLY A 219 -30.77 1.36 -1.18
CA GLY A 219 -31.94 2.18 -1.45
C GLY A 219 -32.35 3.12 -0.34
N GLY A 220 -32.25 2.68 0.93
CA GLY A 220 -32.60 3.50 2.09
C GLY A 220 -31.62 4.63 2.37
N GLU A 221 -30.34 4.36 2.21
CA GLU A 221 -29.24 5.31 2.37
C GLU A 221 -29.26 6.36 1.27
N ILE A 222 -29.44 5.92 0.01
CA ILE A 222 -29.48 6.81 -1.17
C ILE A 222 -30.65 7.79 -1.06
N GLU A 223 -31.85 7.35 -0.64
CA GLU A 223 -32.99 8.25 -0.48
C GLU A 223 -32.73 9.40 0.49
N LYS A 224 -31.88 9.19 1.49
CA LYS A 224 -31.48 10.22 2.45
C LYS A 224 -30.32 11.07 1.96
N LEU A 225 -29.50 10.52 1.06
CA LEU A 225 -28.30 11.19 0.53
C LEU A 225 -28.53 11.88 -0.81
N LYS A 226 -29.66 11.65 -1.47
CA LYS A 226 -29.88 12.16 -2.84
C LYS A 226 -29.93 13.68 -2.98
N GLU A 227 -30.06 14.41 -1.88
CA GLU A 227 -29.96 15.88 -1.86
C GLU A 227 -28.52 16.39 -1.65
N CYS A 228 -27.56 15.51 -1.43
CA CYS A 228 -26.15 15.89 -1.31
C CYS A 228 -25.60 16.37 -2.67
N ASP A 229 -24.74 17.37 -2.62
CA ASP A 229 -23.93 17.76 -3.80
C ASP A 229 -22.82 16.74 -4.03
N TYR A 230 -22.27 16.19 -2.92
CA TYR A 230 -21.22 15.18 -2.93
C TYR A 230 -21.53 14.01 -1.99
N ILE A 231 -21.35 12.78 -2.46
CA ILE A 231 -21.45 11.56 -1.65
C ILE A 231 -20.12 10.82 -1.67
N CYS A 232 -19.57 10.53 -0.47
CA CYS A 232 -18.44 9.62 -0.35
C CYS A 232 -18.88 8.18 -0.59
N LEU A 233 -18.21 7.51 -1.52
CA LEU A 233 -18.48 6.13 -1.93
C LEU A 233 -18.06 5.12 -0.86
N PRO A 234 -18.71 3.92 -0.81
CA PRO A 234 -18.19 2.76 -0.09
C PRO A 234 -16.75 2.44 -0.48
N SER A 235 -15.98 1.87 0.44
CA SER A 235 -14.52 1.72 0.25
C SER A 235 -14.11 0.37 -0.31
N THR A 236 -14.98 -0.65 -0.35
CA THR A 236 -14.55 -2.03 -0.62
C THR A 236 -15.53 -2.81 -1.48
N GLY A 237 -14.99 -3.54 -2.45
CA GLY A 237 -15.64 -4.61 -3.20
C GLY A 237 -16.87 -4.20 -4.02
N LEU A 238 -17.75 -5.16 -4.24
CA LEU A 238 -18.95 -4.97 -5.06
C LEU A 238 -19.98 -3.97 -4.48
N GLY A 239 -19.84 -3.57 -3.22
CA GLY A 239 -20.66 -2.51 -2.61
C GLY A 239 -20.48 -1.16 -3.31
N ILE A 240 -19.34 -0.89 -3.93
CA ILE A 240 -19.02 0.38 -4.59
C ILE A 240 -19.85 0.56 -5.88
N PRO A 241 -19.74 -0.32 -6.90
CA PRO A 241 -20.48 -0.14 -8.15
C PRO A 241 -21.98 -0.29 -7.96
N THR A 242 -22.44 -1.12 -7.03
CA THR A 242 -23.88 -1.22 -6.74
C THR A 242 -24.42 0.07 -6.16
N PHE A 243 -23.66 0.76 -5.30
CA PHE A 243 -24.05 2.07 -4.77
C PHE A 243 -24.20 3.10 -5.90
N VAL A 244 -23.20 3.21 -6.79
CA VAL A 244 -23.23 4.16 -7.92
C VAL A 244 -24.42 3.87 -8.84
N THR A 245 -24.59 2.61 -9.22
CA THR A 245 -25.68 2.20 -10.11
C THR A 245 -27.04 2.51 -9.50
N ASP A 246 -27.26 2.16 -8.23
CA ASP A 246 -28.51 2.43 -7.52
C ASP A 246 -28.76 3.94 -7.37
N ALA A 247 -27.74 4.72 -7.07
CA ALA A 247 -27.84 6.17 -6.91
C ALA A 247 -28.27 6.83 -8.23
N ARG A 248 -27.57 6.51 -9.33
CA ARG A 248 -27.90 7.05 -10.67
C ARG A 248 -29.31 6.60 -11.11
N ALA A 249 -29.70 5.34 -10.90
CA ALA A 249 -31.03 4.84 -11.22
C ALA A 249 -32.15 5.54 -10.43
N ARG A 250 -31.85 6.05 -9.23
CA ARG A 250 -32.77 6.83 -8.39
C ARG A 250 -32.73 8.32 -8.65
N GLY A 251 -31.99 8.75 -9.68
CA GLY A 251 -31.93 10.14 -10.14
C GLY A 251 -30.94 11.02 -9.36
N TYR A 252 -29.97 10.44 -8.64
CA TYR A 252 -28.90 11.23 -8.07
C TYR A 252 -28.02 11.82 -9.17
N THR A 253 -27.88 13.13 -9.18
CA THR A 253 -27.11 13.91 -10.19
C THR A 253 -25.91 14.61 -9.61
N GLY A 254 -25.69 14.54 -8.29
CA GLY A 254 -24.48 15.09 -7.65
C GLY A 254 -23.23 14.26 -7.91
N GLU A 255 -22.13 14.70 -7.36
CA GLU A 255 -20.81 14.11 -7.58
C GLU A 255 -20.47 13.06 -6.51
N PHE A 256 -19.58 12.13 -6.88
CA PHE A 256 -19.02 11.19 -5.95
C PHE A 256 -17.57 11.53 -5.61
N PHE A 257 -17.15 11.14 -4.42
CA PHE A 257 -15.74 11.22 -4.03
C PHE A 257 -15.36 10.03 -3.15
N CYS A 258 -14.06 9.74 -3.05
CA CYS A 258 -13.56 8.58 -2.34
C CYS A 258 -12.07 8.70 -2.00
N THR A 259 -11.52 7.67 -1.39
CA THR A 259 -10.11 7.51 -1.10
C THR A 259 -9.45 6.51 -2.06
N ASP A 260 -8.14 6.34 -1.92
CA ASP A 260 -7.29 5.40 -2.65
C ASP A 260 -7.78 3.93 -2.62
N ALA A 261 -8.52 3.54 -1.59
CA ALA A 261 -9.11 2.20 -1.50
C ALA A 261 -10.03 1.89 -2.69
N VAL A 262 -10.87 2.88 -3.12
CA VAL A 262 -11.72 2.74 -4.31
C VAL A 262 -10.90 2.67 -5.59
N GLY A 263 -9.79 3.37 -5.62
CA GLY A 263 -8.87 3.36 -6.77
C GLY A 263 -8.16 2.04 -7.06
N GLY A 264 -8.34 1.03 -6.22
CA GLY A 264 -7.95 -0.35 -6.48
C GLY A 264 -9.04 -1.18 -7.20
N TYR A 265 -10.20 -0.58 -7.50
CA TYR A 265 -11.36 -1.25 -8.12
C TYR A 265 -11.81 -0.58 -9.43
N VAL A 266 -10.89 0.05 -10.16
CA VAL A 266 -11.23 0.83 -11.37
C VAL A 266 -11.91 -0.03 -12.42
N ASP A 267 -11.36 -1.20 -12.74
CA ASP A 267 -11.93 -2.15 -13.70
C ASP A 267 -13.32 -2.65 -13.28
N LEU A 268 -13.50 -2.95 -12.00
CA LEU A 268 -14.77 -3.38 -11.43
C LEU A 268 -15.84 -2.27 -11.56
N MET A 269 -15.45 -1.03 -11.24
CA MET A 269 -16.33 0.13 -11.33
C MET A 269 -16.71 0.43 -12.79
N VAL A 270 -15.72 0.49 -13.66
CA VAL A 270 -15.93 0.76 -15.10
C VAL A 270 -16.74 -0.37 -15.75
N GLY A 271 -16.44 -1.63 -15.42
CA GLY A 271 -17.17 -2.78 -15.94
C GLY A 271 -18.66 -2.83 -15.54
N ALA A 272 -18.97 -2.34 -14.34
CA ALA A 272 -20.34 -2.34 -13.82
C ALA A 272 -21.15 -1.08 -14.16
N CYS A 273 -20.52 0.11 -14.17
CA CYS A 273 -21.21 1.39 -14.28
C CYS A 273 -20.92 2.09 -15.61
N GLY A 274 -19.82 1.78 -16.28
CA GLY A 274 -19.29 2.55 -17.42
C GLY A 274 -18.64 3.88 -16.99
N TRP A 275 -17.76 4.42 -17.84
CA TRP A 275 -17.08 5.69 -17.60
C TRP A 275 -18.01 6.88 -17.43
N GLU A 276 -19.12 6.91 -18.17
CA GLU A 276 -20.10 8.01 -18.12
C GLU A 276 -20.73 8.18 -16.72
N ALA A 277 -21.02 7.08 -16.03
CA ALA A 277 -21.60 7.14 -14.68
C ALA A 277 -20.58 7.53 -13.61
N LEU A 278 -19.30 7.40 -13.93
CA LEU A 278 -18.15 7.65 -13.06
C LEU A 278 -17.45 8.98 -13.39
N ASP A 279 -17.89 9.68 -14.47
CA ASP A 279 -17.29 10.97 -14.83
C ASP A 279 -17.41 11.95 -13.67
N GLY A 280 -16.32 12.62 -13.34
CA GLY A 280 -16.30 13.58 -12.25
C GLY A 280 -15.97 13.01 -10.86
N VAL A 281 -15.95 11.68 -10.66
CA VAL A 281 -15.57 11.09 -9.36
C VAL A 281 -14.20 11.60 -8.93
N LEU A 282 -14.09 12.10 -7.69
CA LEU A 282 -12.85 12.61 -7.12
C LEU A 282 -12.25 11.58 -6.17
N THR A 283 -10.97 11.32 -6.30
CA THR A 283 -10.26 10.36 -5.44
C THR A 283 -9.02 10.99 -4.81
N ALA A 284 -8.92 10.92 -3.48
CA ALA A 284 -7.70 11.27 -2.76
C ALA A 284 -6.74 10.07 -2.74
N TYR A 285 -5.51 10.28 -3.22
CA TYR A 285 -4.46 9.26 -3.23
C TYR A 285 -3.26 9.69 -2.39
N GLY A 286 -2.67 8.73 -1.72
CA GLY A 286 -1.35 8.86 -1.12
C GLY A 286 -0.21 8.49 -2.07
N THR A 287 -0.52 7.99 -3.26
CA THR A 287 0.45 7.55 -4.27
C THR A 287 0.13 8.13 -5.64
N LEU A 288 1.12 8.19 -6.53
CA LEU A 288 0.90 8.58 -7.91
C LEU A 288 0.29 7.44 -8.72
N TYR A 289 -0.57 7.79 -9.67
CA TYR A 289 -1.25 6.84 -10.54
C TYR A 289 -0.35 6.38 -11.71
N TRP A 290 -0.75 5.32 -12.41
CA TRP A 290 0.04 4.68 -13.47
C TRP A 290 0.47 5.60 -14.63
N ASN A 291 -0.29 6.64 -14.92
CA ASN A 291 -0.02 7.59 -16.01
C ASN A 291 0.94 8.74 -15.63
N GLU A 292 1.38 8.80 -14.37
CA GLU A 292 2.33 9.82 -13.91
C GLU A 292 3.78 9.47 -14.27
N PRO A 293 4.56 10.44 -14.75
CA PRO A 293 6.00 10.28 -14.96
C PRO A 293 6.74 10.32 -13.61
N CYS A 294 7.08 9.16 -13.07
CA CYS A 294 7.74 9.05 -11.77
C CYS A 294 8.58 7.77 -11.70
N PRO A 295 9.84 7.81 -11.23
CA PRO A 295 10.74 6.66 -11.19
C PRO A 295 10.16 5.44 -10.47
N VAL A 296 9.42 5.63 -9.36
CA VAL A 296 8.81 4.51 -8.63
C VAL A 296 7.62 3.91 -9.37
N VAL A 297 6.87 4.72 -10.14
CA VAL A 297 5.81 4.23 -11.04
C VAL A 297 6.42 3.45 -12.20
N ASP A 298 7.53 3.93 -12.76
CA ASP A 298 8.26 3.21 -13.82
C ASP A 298 8.88 1.92 -13.30
N LEU A 299 9.38 1.90 -12.05
CA LEU A 299 9.80 0.66 -11.38
C LEU A 299 8.63 -0.31 -11.25
N ALA A 300 7.46 0.12 -10.80
CA ALA A 300 6.28 -0.75 -10.70
C ALA A 300 5.89 -1.37 -12.05
N LYS A 301 5.92 -0.57 -13.14
CA LYS A 301 5.71 -1.08 -14.50
C LYS A 301 6.77 -2.09 -14.92
N ALA A 302 8.04 -1.83 -14.62
CA ALA A 302 9.15 -2.72 -14.95
C ALA A 302 9.01 -4.07 -14.22
N LEU A 303 8.75 -4.05 -12.90
CA LEU A 303 8.53 -5.24 -12.09
C LEU A 303 7.36 -6.08 -12.61
N LEU A 304 6.23 -5.42 -12.90
CA LEU A 304 5.04 -6.09 -13.41
C LEU A 304 5.31 -6.76 -14.77
N ASN A 305 6.04 -6.08 -15.67
CA ASN A 305 6.43 -6.66 -16.96
C ASN A 305 7.42 -7.81 -16.82
N GLU A 306 8.38 -7.72 -15.89
CA GLU A 306 9.41 -8.74 -15.69
C GLU A 306 8.84 -10.00 -15.04
N TYR A 307 8.08 -9.85 -13.95
CA TYR A 307 7.65 -10.99 -13.14
C TYR A 307 6.23 -11.48 -13.44
N ARG A 308 5.38 -10.66 -14.08
CA ARG A 308 3.94 -10.93 -14.31
C ARG A 308 3.51 -10.60 -15.74
N ALA A 309 4.33 -10.86 -16.72
CA ALA A 309 4.10 -10.47 -18.13
C ALA A 309 2.69 -10.79 -18.67
N GLY A 310 2.08 -11.91 -18.23
CA GLY A 310 0.72 -12.30 -18.63
C GLY A 310 -0.41 -11.52 -17.95
N GLU A 311 -0.12 -10.78 -16.88
CA GLU A 311 -1.10 -10.11 -16.03
C GLU A 311 -1.06 -8.57 -16.16
N VAL A 312 -0.15 -8.03 -16.98
CA VAL A 312 0.16 -6.59 -17.01
C VAL A 312 -1.08 -5.73 -17.24
N GLN A 313 -1.82 -6.00 -18.32
CA GLN A 313 -2.98 -5.19 -18.69
C GLN A 313 -4.12 -5.31 -17.67
N ALA A 314 -4.39 -6.53 -17.21
CA ALA A 314 -5.42 -6.76 -16.19
C ALA A 314 -5.06 -6.06 -14.87
N THR A 315 -3.80 -6.15 -14.43
CA THR A 315 -3.34 -5.54 -13.18
C THR A 315 -3.38 -4.01 -13.24
N ILE A 316 -2.96 -3.39 -14.35
CA ILE A 316 -3.05 -1.93 -14.53
C ILE A 316 -4.52 -1.47 -14.53
N ALA A 317 -5.39 -2.22 -15.20
CA ALA A 317 -6.81 -1.91 -15.27
C ALA A 317 -7.51 -1.97 -13.90
N THR A 318 -7.08 -2.84 -12.97
CA THR A 318 -7.65 -2.85 -11.60
C THR A 318 -7.38 -1.54 -10.87
N GLY A 319 -6.31 -0.80 -11.22
CA GLY A 319 -5.90 0.44 -10.56
C GLY A 319 -4.63 0.27 -9.73
N THR A 320 -4.55 0.89 -8.55
CA THR A 320 -3.30 1.04 -7.79
C THR A 320 -2.88 -0.17 -6.95
N GLY A 321 -3.62 -1.28 -7.03
CA GLY A 321 -3.35 -2.48 -6.20
C GLY A 321 -1.92 -3.03 -6.29
N TYR A 322 -1.23 -2.85 -7.41
CA TYR A 322 0.17 -3.25 -7.58
C TYR A 322 1.16 -2.08 -7.40
N SER A 323 0.85 -0.89 -7.92
CA SER A 323 1.78 0.25 -7.86
C SER A 323 1.94 0.84 -6.45
N SER A 324 0.84 0.96 -5.68
CA SER A 324 0.89 1.49 -4.32
C SER A 324 1.85 0.74 -3.38
N PRO A 325 1.85 -0.61 -3.30
CA PRO A 325 2.79 -1.33 -2.45
C PRO A 325 4.25 -1.21 -2.93
N VAL A 326 4.52 -0.96 -4.21
CA VAL A 326 5.89 -0.66 -4.66
C VAL A 326 6.39 0.62 -4.01
N VAL A 327 5.54 1.65 -3.90
CA VAL A 327 5.87 2.91 -3.20
C VAL A 327 6.12 2.68 -1.71
N SER A 328 5.16 2.09 -1.01
CA SER A 328 5.27 1.88 0.44
C SER A 328 6.41 0.92 0.81
N CYS A 329 6.59 -0.16 0.07
CA CYS A 329 7.69 -1.10 0.28
C CYS A 329 9.06 -0.50 -0.06
N SER A 330 9.16 0.45 -1.00
CA SER A 330 10.41 1.17 -1.23
C SER A 330 10.89 1.89 0.04
N ILE A 331 9.95 2.45 0.82
CA ILE A 331 10.25 3.07 2.11
C ILE A 331 10.60 2.01 3.16
N TRP A 332 9.79 0.97 3.30
CA TRP A 332 9.99 -0.07 4.31
C TRP A 332 11.28 -0.86 4.08
N PHE A 333 11.64 -1.13 2.83
CA PHE A 333 12.89 -1.80 2.50
C PHE A 333 14.11 -0.88 2.64
N ALA A 334 13.94 0.44 2.51
CA ALA A 334 14.98 1.39 2.87
C ALA A 334 15.23 1.40 4.38
N ILE A 335 14.15 1.38 5.20
CA ILE A 335 14.26 1.21 6.66
C ILE A 335 14.95 -0.10 7.02
N LEU A 336 14.53 -1.21 6.39
CA LEU A 336 15.13 -2.52 6.59
C LEU A 336 16.63 -2.51 6.29
N ARG A 337 17.03 -1.90 5.16
CA ARG A 337 18.44 -1.75 4.75
C ARG A 337 19.25 -0.96 5.78
N GLU A 338 18.70 0.14 6.28
CA GLU A 338 19.35 0.98 7.29
C GLU A 338 19.48 0.23 8.62
N ALA A 339 18.42 -0.43 9.08
CA ALA A 339 18.44 -1.24 10.30
C ALA A 339 19.51 -2.36 10.23
N ILE A 340 19.59 -3.07 9.10
CA ILE A 340 20.61 -4.10 8.89
C ILE A 340 22.01 -3.51 8.88
N ALA A 341 22.19 -2.32 8.27
CA ALA A 341 23.50 -1.64 8.27
C ALA A 341 23.94 -1.24 9.68
N GLU A 342 23.00 -0.93 10.59
CA GLU A 342 23.28 -0.57 11.98
C GLU A 342 23.65 -1.78 12.85
N VAL A 343 22.87 -2.90 12.75
CA VAL A 343 23.02 -4.04 13.67
C VAL A 343 23.74 -5.23 13.06
N GLY A 344 23.88 -5.29 11.74
CA GLY A 344 24.36 -6.47 10.98
C GLY A 344 23.22 -7.44 10.67
N ALA A 345 23.37 -8.18 9.54
CA ALA A 345 22.34 -9.09 9.04
C ALA A 345 21.97 -10.22 10.05
N GLU A 346 22.95 -10.69 10.80
CA GLU A 346 22.78 -11.79 11.77
C GLU A 346 22.05 -11.37 13.06
N ASN A 347 22.02 -10.04 13.34
CA ASN A 347 21.41 -9.47 14.55
C ASN A 347 20.10 -8.75 14.25
N PHE A 348 19.66 -8.77 12.98
CA PHE A 348 18.42 -8.11 12.60
C PHE A 348 17.23 -8.84 13.22
N ASP A 349 16.31 -8.06 13.78
CA ASP A 349 15.00 -8.50 14.27
C ASP A 349 13.97 -7.36 14.12
N GLY A 350 12.73 -7.62 14.49
CA GLY A 350 11.67 -6.60 14.45
C GLY A 350 11.96 -5.38 15.34
N GLY A 351 12.77 -5.53 16.41
CA GLY A 351 13.21 -4.43 17.28
C GLY A 351 14.12 -3.46 16.54
N ALA A 352 15.12 -3.99 15.81
CA ALA A 352 16.01 -3.17 14.99
C ALA A 352 15.24 -2.40 13.92
N PHE A 353 14.26 -3.05 13.27
CA PHE A 353 13.37 -2.34 12.33
C PHE A 353 12.60 -1.20 13.03
N TYR A 354 12.01 -1.48 14.20
CA TYR A 354 11.23 -0.49 14.95
C TYR A 354 12.08 0.72 15.34
N ASP A 355 13.28 0.51 15.88
CA ASP A 355 14.17 1.57 16.34
C ASP A 355 14.64 2.47 15.20
N THR A 356 14.90 1.89 14.03
CA THR A 356 15.25 2.63 12.81
C THR A 356 14.01 3.35 12.26
N ALA A 357 12.87 2.67 12.13
CA ALA A 357 11.65 3.23 11.57
C ALA A 357 11.20 4.50 12.30
N THR A 358 11.28 4.53 13.64
CA THR A 358 10.82 5.67 14.45
C THR A 358 11.62 6.97 14.26
N LYS A 359 12.72 6.93 13.53
CA LYS A 359 13.59 8.08 13.24
C LYS A 359 13.74 8.32 11.74
N PHE A 360 13.22 7.41 10.92
CA PHE A 360 13.48 7.35 9.50
C PHE A 360 12.73 8.43 8.73
N LYS A 361 13.44 9.06 7.80
CA LYS A 361 12.88 9.99 6.83
C LYS A 361 13.55 9.80 5.48
N MET A 362 12.76 9.91 4.43
CA MET A 362 13.26 9.93 3.06
C MET A 362 12.35 10.71 2.13
N THR A 363 12.88 11.05 0.97
CA THR A 363 12.12 11.62 -0.14
C THR A 363 12.29 10.72 -1.36
N LEU A 364 11.19 10.17 -1.84
CA LEU A 364 11.16 9.52 -3.14
C LEU A 364 10.98 10.59 -4.23
N GLU A 365 11.64 10.43 -5.36
CA GLU A 365 11.48 11.36 -6.48
C GLU A 365 10.02 11.43 -6.93
N GLY A 366 9.48 12.63 -7.03
CA GLY A 366 8.07 12.88 -7.34
C GLY A 366 7.13 12.91 -6.13
N TYR A 367 7.66 12.64 -4.92
CA TYR A 367 6.91 12.67 -3.66
C TYR A 367 7.48 13.71 -2.70
N GLU A 368 6.66 14.12 -1.74
CA GLU A 368 7.10 14.92 -0.60
C GLU A 368 7.84 14.06 0.43
N GLU A 369 8.56 14.70 1.38
CA GLU A 369 9.24 13.98 2.46
C GLU A 369 8.27 13.08 3.22
N THR A 370 8.66 11.82 3.38
CA THR A 370 7.95 10.80 4.15
C THR A 370 8.77 10.31 5.32
N GLY A 371 8.12 9.76 6.35
CA GLY A 371 8.83 9.18 7.47
C GLY A 371 7.98 9.06 8.74
N TYR A 372 8.55 8.40 9.73
CA TYR A 372 7.91 8.14 11.01
C TYR A 372 8.63 8.88 12.14
N THR A 373 7.96 8.96 13.29
CA THR A 373 8.55 9.48 14.53
C THR A 373 8.12 8.59 15.70
N GLU A 374 8.67 8.83 16.89
CA GLU A 374 8.24 8.13 18.11
C GLU A 374 6.73 8.27 18.41
N SER A 375 6.09 9.35 17.96
CA SER A 375 4.67 9.62 18.20
C SER A 375 3.78 9.47 16.96
N VAL A 376 4.35 9.33 15.75
CA VAL A 376 3.59 9.27 14.49
C VAL A 376 3.96 8.00 13.74
N ARG A 377 2.99 7.13 13.51
CA ARG A 377 3.13 5.81 12.89
C ARG A 377 2.62 5.77 11.46
N TYR A 378 2.60 6.89 10.75
CA TYR A 378 2.31 6.97 9.33
C TYR A 378 3.34 7.84 8.61
N ALA A 379 3.73 7.41 7.40
CA ALA A 379 4.79 8.06 6.65
C ALA A 379 4.30 9.26 5.84
N LEU A 380 3.14 9.15 5.21
CA LEU A 380 2.58 10.13 4.29
C LEU A 380 2.07 11.37 5.01
N LYS A 381 2.43 12.56 4.49
CA LYS A 381 2.00 13.87 5.00
C LYS A 381 1.20 14.68 3.97
N HIS A 382 1.10 14.19 2.74
CA HIS A 382 0.46 14.88 1.63
C HIS A 382 -0.39 13.91 0.81
N VAL A 383 -1.45 14.41 0.20
CA VAL A 383 -2.29 13.67 -0.73
C VAL A 383 -2.37 14.38 -2.07
N VAL A 384 -2.74 13.67 -3.11
CA VAL A 384 -2.99 14.20 -4.44
C VAL A 384 -4.40 13.81 -4.87
N ILE A 385 -5.08 14.66 -5.64
CA ILE A 385 -6.45 14.40 -6.08
C ILE A 385 -6.44 14.06 -7.57
N TYR A 386 -7.13 12.96 -7.88
CA TYR A 386 -7.45 12.57 -9.25
C TYR A 386 -8.94 12.66 -9.49
N LYS A 387 -9.27 13.01 -10.72
CA LYS A 387 -10.64 13.01 -11.25
C LYS A 387 -10.77 11.89 -12.27
N TRP A 388 -11.80 11.07 -12.15
CA TRP A 388 -12.15 10.09 -13.18
C TRP A 388 -12.71 10.83 -14.38
N SER A 389 -12.21 10.53 -15.56
CA SER A 389 -12.56 11.22 -16.81
C SER A 389 -13.13 10.23 -17.83
N ALA A 390 -14.39 10.42 -18.19
CA ALA A 390 -15.01 9.65 -19.28
C ALA A 390 -14.40 9.97 -20.64
N ALA A 391 -13.96 11.22 -20.84
CA ALA A 391 -13.34 11.65 -22.08
C ALA A 391 -11.97 10.99 -22.30
N ASP A 392 -11.16 10.88 -21.25
CA ASP A 392 -9.82 10.29 -21.29
C ASP A 392 -9.84 8.77 -21.04
N GLN A 393 -10.96 8.23 -20.51
CA GLN A 393 -11.09 6.87 -19.99
C GLN A 393 -9.96 6.51 -19.03
N ASP A 394 -9.62 7.43 -18.13
CA ASP A 394 -8.52 7.33 -17.18
C ASP A 394 -8.75 8.25 -15.96
N LEU A 395 -7.87 8.14 -14.98
CA LEU A 395 -7.80 9.03 -13.83
C LEU A 395 -6.83 10.18 -14.15
N VAL A 396 -7.34 11.40 -14.12
CA VAL A 396 -6.57 12.62 -14.44
C VAL A 396 -6.25 13.37 -13.16
N ARG A 397 -4.99 13.68 -12.94
CA ARG A 397 -4.54 14.49 -11.80
C ARG A 397 -5.09 15.92 -11.89
N VAL A 398 -5.73 16.39 -10.82
CA VAL A 398 -6.35 17.73 -10.76
C VAL A 398 -5.80 18.61 -9.63
N SER A 399 -4.86 18.10 -8.82
CA SER A 399 -4.19 18.89 -7.77
C SER A 399 -2.67 18.70 -7.76
N GLY A 400 -1.94 19.61 -7.11
CA GLY A 400 -0.62 19.34 -6.57
C GLY A 400 -0.69 18.42 -5.34
N TRP A 401 0.45 18.19 -4.69
CA TRP A 401 0.46 17.59 -3.36
C TRP A 401 -0.17 18.56 -2.37
N LEU A 402 -1.19 18.09 -1.66
CA LEU A 402 -1.94 18.83 -0.66
C LEU A 402 -1.53 18.32 0.72
N PRO A 403 -1.13 19.20 1.67
CA PRO A 403 -0.81 18.77 3.02
C PRO A 403 -2.06 18.24 3.73
N LEU A 404 -1.85 17.34 4.69
CA LEU A 404 -2.90 16.94 5.62
C LEU A 404 -3.44 18.19 6.36
N VAL A 405 -4.69 18.13 6.76
CA VAL A 405 -5.39 19.20 7.49
C VAL A 405 -5.99 18.67 8.77
N ASP A 406 -6.02 19.52 9.79
CA ASP A 406 -6.59 19.22 11.10
C ASP A 406 -8.13 19.07 11.08
#